data_04d1805288282ad0deba444efa74265f
#
_entry.id   04d1805288282ad0deba444efa74265f
#
_cell.length_a   1.000
_cell.length_b   1.000
_cell.length_c   1.000
_cell.angle_alpha   90.00
_cell.angle_beta   90.00
_cell.angle_gamma   90.00
#
_symmetry.space_group_name_H-M   'P 1'
#
loop_
_entity.id
_entity.type
_entity.pdbx_description
1 polymer ?
#
loop_
_entity_poly.entity_id
_entity_poly.type
_entity_poly.pdbx_seq_one_letter_code
_entity_poly.pdbx_strand_id
1 'polypeptide(L)'
;YYFAALERYLVAGTGNKIEDFGVGFYTKYGDGGVDLSPIADLMKSEVFLLAKKLDVIDSIQQAAPTDGLWGDDRTDEDQMGATYNELEWAMKHLNSTSENNTDRQKEVLAIYKKLHGQNQHKMQPIPVCEIPADL
;
A
#
# COMPACT_ATOMS: atom_id res chain seq x y z
N TYR A 1 7.27 -3.84 -18.09
CA TYR A 1 7.82 -2.76 -18.95
C TYR A 1 8.24 -3.24 -20.34
N TYR A 2 8.79 -4.46 -20.50
CA TYR A 2 9.20 -4.95 -21.82
C TYR A 2 8.05 -4.90 -22.85
N PHE A 3 6.92 -5.50 -22.53
CA PHE A 3 5.74 -5.48 -23.41
C PHE A 3 5.12 -4.10 -23.55
N ALA A 4 5.07 -3.33 -22.45
CA ALA A 4 4.57 -1.96 -22.52
C ALA A 4 5.40 -1.09 -23.48
N ALA A 5 6.74 -1.20 -23.43
CA ALA A 5 7.62 -0.49 -24.35
C ALA A 5 7.44 -0.96 -25.81
N LEU A 6 7.31 -2.28 -26.03
CA LEU A 6 7.12 -2.86 -27.37
C LEU A 6 5.81 -2.36 -28.01
N GLU A 7 4.74 -2.34 -27.24
CA GLU A 7 3.39 -2.00 -27.70
C GLU A 7 3.05 -0.50 -27.48
N ARG A 8 3.98 0.29 -26.93
CA ARG A 8 3.77 1.72 -26.57
C ARG A 8 2.62 1.94 -25.60
N TYR A 9 2.53 1.10 -24.59
CA TYR A 9 1.56 1.16 -23.52
C TYR A 9 2.19 1.66 -22.21
N LEU A 10 1.33 2.06 -21.26
CA LEU A 10 1.70 2.38 -19.89
C LEU A 10 1.54 1.13 -19.01
N VAL A 11 2.33 1.06 -17.95
CA VAL A 11 2.19 0.05 -16.90
C VAL A 11 1.24 0.58 -15.84
N ALA A 12 0.11 -0.11 -15.63
CA ALA A 12 -0.84 0.20 -14.59
C ALA A 12 -0.50 -0.54 -13.29
N GLY A 13 -0.41 0.20 -12.19
CA GLY A 13 -0.21 -0.34 -10.84
C GLY A 13 -1.51 -0.87 -10.23
N THR A 14 -1.36 -1.78 -9.29
CA THR A 14 -2.46 -2.45 -8.59
C THR A 14 -2.47 -2.17 -7.08
N GLY A 15 -1.52 -1.36 -6.57
CA GLY A 15 -1.45 -0.97 -5.18
C GLY A 15 -2.61 -0.06 -4.77
N ASN A 16 -3.10 -0.25 -3.54
CA ASN A 16 -4.14 0.57 -2.93
C ASN A 16 -3.54 1.61 -1.98
N LYS A 17 -4.37 2.48 -1.43
CA LYS A 17 -3.96 3.58 -0.57
C LYS A 17 -3.19 3.13 0.67
N ILE A 18 -3.60 2.01 1.29
CA ILE A 18 -2.92 1.48 2.49
C ILE A 18 -1.57 0.90 2.13
N GLU A 19 -1.49 0.11 1.07
CA GLU A 19 -0.25 -0.52 0.61
C GLU A 19 0.76 0.53 0.16
N ASP A 20 0.38 1.42 -0.76
CA ASP A 20 1.31 2.34 -1.41
C ASP A 20 1.64 3.57 -0.54
N PHE A 21 0.63 4.23 0.04
CA PHE A 21 0.81 5.50 0.75
C PHE A 21 0.62 5.40 2.26
N GLY A 22 0.09 4.28 2.76
CA GLY A 22 -0.04 4.01 4.17
C GLY A 22 1.23 3.43 4.76
N VAL A 23 1.50 2.17 4.47
CA VAL A 23 2.58 1.40 5.08
C VAL A 23 3.78 1.16 4.16
N GLY A 24 3.66 1.41 2.86
CA GLY A 24 4.70 1.18 1.87
C GLY A 24 5.02 -0.31 1.69
N PHE A 25 3.99 -1.15 1.70
CA PHE A 25 4.09 -2.60 1.55
C PHE A 25 4.17 -2.98 0.07
N TYR A 26 5.28 -2.63 -0.56
CA TYR A 26 5.59 -2.94 -1.97
C TYR A 26 7.08 -2.81 -2.23
N THR A 27 7.54 -3.35 -3.35
CA THR A 27 8.92 -3.18 -3.83
C THR A 27 8.99 -1.96 -4.76
N LYS A 28 9.76 -0.93 -4.37
CA LYS A 28 9.79 0.38 -5.05
C LYS A 28 9.98 0.30 -6.56
N TYR A 29 10.87 -0.57 -7.03
CA TYR A 29 11.17 -0.76 -8.46
C TYR A 29 10.72 -2.12 -8.99
N GLY A 30 9.88 -2.82 -8.22
CA GLY A 30 9.15 -4.01 -8.63
C GLY A 30 7.71 -3.64 -8.96
N ASP A 31 6.79 -4.09 -8.13
CA ASP A 31 5.35 -3.80 -8.25
C ASP A 31 5.00 -2.31 -8.05
N GLY A 32 5.84 -1.54 -7.34
CA GLY A 32 5.73 -0.08 -7.26
C GLY A 32 6.28 0.68 -8.48
N GLY A 33 6.96 0.01 -9.41
CA GLY A 33 7.51 0.62 -10.61
C GLY A 33 6.48 0.72 -11.74
N VAL A 34 5.54 1.67 -11.64
CA VAL A 34 4.40 1.81 -12.54
C VAL A 34 4.27 3.24 -13.08
N ASP A 35 3.55 3.41 -14.19
CA ASP A 35 3.33 4.72 -14.82
C ASP A 35 2.06 5.41 -14.31
N LEU A 36 1.09 4.61 -13.83
CA LEU A 36 -0.16 5.11 -13.24
C LEU A 36 -0.71 4.13 -12.21
N SER A 37 -1.44 4.63 -11.24
CA SER A 37 -2.00 3.84 -10.12
C SER A 37 -3.50 4.10 -9.96
N PRO A 38 -4.37 3.42 -10.73
CA PRO A 38 -5.80 3.73 -10.83
C PRO A 38 -6.58 3.60 -9.52
N ILE A 39 -6.13 2.75 -8.60
CA ILE A 39 -6.80 2.46 -7.33
C ILE A 39 -6.02 2.94 -6.09
N ALA A 40 -4.95 3.69 -6.28
CA ALA A 40 -4.07 4.11 -5.18
C ALA A 40 -4.73 5.09 -4.18
N ASP A 41 -5.83 5.74 -4.55
CA ASP A 41 -6.61 6.58 -3.62
C ASP A 41 -7.71 5.81 -2.88
N LEU A 42 -7.93 4.54 -3.22
CA LEU A 42 -8.90 3.68 -2.55
C LEU A 42 -8.28 2.92 -1.39
N MET A 43 -8.98 2.86 -0.27
CA MET A 43 -8.68 1.93 0.82
C MET A 43 -8.89 0.48 0.37
N LYS A 44 -8.27 -0.49 1.02
CA LYS A 44 -8.47 -1.93 0.69
C LYS A 44 -9.96 -2.32 0.78
N SER A 45 -10.65 -1.85 1.81
CA SER A 45 -12.09 -2.06 1.98
C SER A 45 -12.91 -1.48 0.80
N GLU A 46 -12.52 -0.33 0.28
CA GLU A 46 -13.17 0.31 -0.87
C GLU A 46 -12.88 -0.43 -2.19
N VAL A 47 -11.67 -1.01 -2.32
CA VAL A 47 -11.35 -1.90 -3.46
C VAL A 47 -12.27 -3.12 -3.48
N PHE A 48 -12.54 -3.75 -2.32
CA PHE A 48 -13.49 -4.86 -2.21
C PHE A 48 -14.93 -4.43 -2.57
N LEU A 49 -15.35 -3.25 -2.12
CA LEU A 49 -16.68 -2.71 -2.49
C LEU A 49 -16.78 -2.45 -3.99
N LEU A 50 -15.73 -1.91 -4.60
CA LEU A 50 -15.67 -1.67 -6.03
C LEU A 50 -15.67 -3.00 -6.81
N ALA A 51 -14.88 -3.98 -6.39
CA ALA A 51 -14.84 -5.31 -7.00
C ALA A 51 -16.23 -5.97 -7.01
N LYS A 52 -16.95 -5.88 -5.89
CA LYS A 52 -18.33 -6.37 -5.78
C LYS A 52 -19.28 -5.61 -6.73
N LYS A 53 -19.13 -4.30 -6.86
CA LYS A 53 -19.93 -3.46 -7.74
C LYS A 53 -19.69 -3.76 -9.23
N LEU A 54 -18.49 -4.21 -9.56
CA LEU A 54 -18.06 -4.58 -10.92
C LEU A 54 -18.26 -6.06 -11.22
N ASP A 55 -18.95 -6.80 -10.37
CA ASP A 55 -19.23 -8.24 -10.51
C ASP A 55 -17.95 -9.07 -10.73
N VAL A 56 -16.85 -8.72 -10.05
CA VAL A 56 -15.62 -9.53 -10.04
C VAL A 56 -15.96 -10.90 -9.43
N ILE A 57 -15.47 -11.98 -10.03
CA ILE A 57 -15.81 -13.34 -9.60
C ILE A 57 -15.46 -13.61 -8.14
N ASP A 58 -16.27 -14.41 -7.47
CA ASP A 58 -16.16 -14.69 -6.02
C ASP A 58 -14.80 -15.26 -5.62
N SER A 59 -14.21 -16.12 -6.45
CA SER A 59 -12.89 -16.70 -6.17
C SER A 59 -11.79 -15.66 -6.02
N ILE A 60 -11.88 -14.52 -6.71
CA ILE A 60 -10.96 -13.39 -6.55
C ILE A 60 -11.32 -12.58 -5.30
N GLN A 61 -12.61 -12.29 -5.10
CA GLN A 61 -13.04 -11.50 -3.95
C GLN A 61 -12.79 -12.20 -2.60
N GLN A 62 -12.77 -13.54 -2.57
CA GLN A 62 -12.55 -14.33 -1.36
C GLN A 62 -11.10 -14.76 -1.14
N ALA A 63 -10.21 -14.51 -2.11
CA ALA A 63 -8.81 -14.84 -1.98
C ALA A 63 -8.16 -13.99 -0.87
N ALA A 64 -7.39 -14.64 0.01
CA ALA A 64 -6.61 -13.94 1.00
C ALA A 64 -5.51 -13.11 0.29
N PRO A 65 -5.29 -11.83 0.69
CA PRO A 65 -4.21 -11.03 0.14
C PRO A 65 -2.85 -11.67 0.43
N THR A 66 -2.07 -11.94 -0.60
CA THR A 66 -0.73 -12.50 -0.51
C THR A 66 0.13 -12.04 -1.68
N ASP A 67 1.42 -11.79 -1.43
CA ASP A 67 2.39 -11.48 -2.47
C ASP A 67 2.82 -12.72 -3.28
N GLY A 68 2.57 -13.93 -2.77
CA GLY A 68 2.91 -15.19 -3.43
C GLY A 68 4.42 -15.44 -3.62
N LEU A 69 5.27 -14.67 -2.95
CA LEU A 69 6.73 -14.73 -3.11
C LEU A 69 7.38 -15.84 -2.27
N TRP A 70 6.71 -16.25 -1.22
CA TRP A 70 7.23 -17.21 -0.24
C TRP A 70 6.57 -18.57 -0.44
N GLY A 71 7.32 -19.62 -0.19
CA GLY A 71 6.82 -21.01 -0.32
C GLY A 71 5.93 -21.46 0.84
N ASP A 72 5.38 -20.54 1.60
CA ASP A 72 4.44 -20.74 2.70
C ASP A 72 3.15 -19.95 2.45
N ASP A 73 2.11 -20.19 3.24
CA ASP A 73 0.78 -19.60 3.09
C ASP A 73 0.63 -18.26 3.84
N ARG A 74 1.75 -17.55 4.13
CA ARG A 74 1.70 -16.26 4.82
C ARG A 74 0.93 -15.22 4.01
N THR A 75 0.07 -14.49 4.70
CA THR A 75 -0.67 -13.38 4.11
C THR A 75 0.09 -12.05 4.25
N ASP A 76 -0.36 -11.03 3.53
CA ASP A 76 0.15 -9.66 3.68
C ASP A 76 -0.09 -9.16 5.12
N GLU A 77 -1.25 -9.48 5.71
CA GLU A 77 -1.60 -9.10 7.09
C GLU A 77 -0.67 -9.76 8.12
N ASP A 78 -0.28 -11.02 7.90
CA ASP A 78 0.72 -11.70 8.75
C ASP A 78 2.08 -10.99 8.70
N GLN A 79 2.48 -10.55 7.51
CA GLN A 79 3.75 -9.85 7.31
C GLN A 79 3.74 -8.45 7.91
N MET A 80 2.63 -7.72 7.79
CA MET A 80 2.47 -6.38 8.36
C MET A 80 2.24 -6.39 9.88
N GLY A 81 1.71 -7.49 10.43
CA GLY A 81 1.35 -7.63 11.85
C GLY A 81 0.05 -6.95 12.25
N ALA A 82 -0.75 -6.53 11.27
CA ALA A 82 -2.06 -5.92 11.47
C ALA A 82 -2.94 -6.16 10.24
N THR A 83 -4.27 -6.21 10.46
CA THR A 83 -5.23 -6.35 9.36
C THR A 83 -5.36 -5.05 8.57
N TYR A 84 -5.83 -5.15 7.32
CA TYR A 84 -6.10 -3.96 6.50
C TYR A 84 -7.09 -3.00 7.18
N ASN A 85 -8.13 -3.52 7.81
CA ASN A 85 -9.11 -2.70 8.54
C ASN A 85 -8.46 -1.94 9.72
N GLU A 86 -7.55 -2.58 10.44
CA GLU A 86 -6.81 -1.94 11.53
C GLU A 86 -5.85 -0.86 10.99
N LEU A 87 -5.18 -1.12 9.88
CA LEU A 87 -4.28 -0.15 9.24
C LEU A 87 -5.05 1.04 8.66
N GLU A 88 -6.23 0.82 8.07
CA GLU A 88 -7.14 1.89 7.64
C GLU A 88 -7.61 2.76 8.82
N TRP A 89 -7.95 2.12 9.93
CA TRP A 89 -8.28 2.84 11.15
C TRP A 89 -7.09 3.67 11.63
N ALA A 90 -5.89 3.09 11.69
CA ALA A 90 -4.67 3.78 12.11
C ALA A 90 -4.36 4.99 11.23
N MET A 91 -4.48 4.85 9.90
CA MET A 91 -4.29 5.94 8.95
C MET A 91 -5.21 7.12 9.23
N LYS A 92 -6.49 6.86 9.50
CA LYS A 92 -7.49 7.89 9.82
C LYS A 92 -7.26 8.55 11.18
N HIS A 93 -6.61 7.86 12.13
CA HIS A 93 -6.42 8.30 13.50
C HIS A 93 -4.97 8.68 13.85
N LEU A 94 -4.09 8.76 12.85
CA LEU A 94 -2.66 9.00 13.05
C LEU A 94 -2.34 10.25 13.88
N ASN A 95 -3.11 11.31 13.70
CA ASN A 95 -2.97 12.61 14.39
C ASN A 95 -3.99 12.80 15.52
N SER A 96 -4.76 11.78 15.84
CA SER A 96 -5.77 11.84 16.90
C SER A 96 -5.09 11.63 18.27
N THR A 97 -5.24 12.59 19.17
CA THR A 97 -4.75 12.53 20.56
C THR A 97 -5.74 11.85 21.49
N SER A 98 -6.46 10.84 21.03
CA SER A 98 -7.44 10.17 21.88
C SER A 98 -6.74 9.36 22.98
N GLU A 99 -6.95 9.75 24.23
CA GLU A 99 -6.46 9.02 25.42
C GLU A 99 -7.18 7.68 25.65
N ASN A 100 -8.27 7.43 24.93
CA ASN A 100 -9.14 6.26 25.10
C ASN A 100 -8.88 5.11 24.14
N ASN A 101 -7.70 5.05 23.49
CA ASN A 101 -7.37 3.95 22.62
C ASN A 101 -7.16 2.65 23.40
N THR A 102 -7.72 1.55 22.89
CA THR A 102 -7.46 0.21 23.44
C THR A 102 -5.97 -0.18 23.25
N ASP A 103 -5.51 -1.18 23.97
CA ASP A 103 -4.11 -1.62 23.85
C ASP A 103 -3.80 -2.12 22.43
N ARG A 104 -4.74 -2.83 21.78
CA ARG A 104 -4.58 -3.23 20.37
C ARG A 104 -4.51 -2.01 19.43
N GLN A 105 -5.31 -1.00 19.64
CA GLN A 105 -5.26 0.24 18.86
C GLN A 105 -3.93 0.99 19.00
N LYS A 106 -3.38 1.01 20.20
CA LYS A 106 -2.04 1.59 20.44
C LYS A 106 -0.94 0.80 19.72
N GLU A 107 -1.03 -0.53 19.77
CA GLU A 107 -0.11 -1.42 19.06
C GLU A 107 -0.20 -1.19 17.54
N VAL A 108 -1.40 -1.18 16.96
CA VAL A 108 -1.63 -0.95 15.53
C VAL A 108 -1.12 0.41 15.08
N LEU A 109 -1.33 1.47 15.88
CA LEU A 109 -0.75 2.79 15.62
C LEU A 109 0.78 2.76 15.62
N ALA A 110 1.39 1.99 16.52
CA ALA A 110 2.84 1.83 16.56
C ALA A 110 3.36 1.07 15.33
N ILE A 111 2.71 -0.01 14.92
CA ILE A 111 3.00 -0.76 13.70
C ILE A 111 2.91 0.16 12.48
N TYR A 112 1.78 0.87 12.33
CA TYR A 112 1.57 1.78 11.21
C TYR A 112 2.66 2.86 11.13
N LYS A 113 2.93 3.56 12.25
CA LYS A 113 3.96 4.60 12.31
C LYS A 113 5.35 4.08 11.95
N LYS A 114 5.69 2.89 12.43
CA LYS A 114 6.96 2.22 12.12
C LYS A 114 7.09 1.94 10.63
N LEU A 115 6.10 1.25 10.04
CA LEU A 115 6.12 0.88 8.62
C LEU A 115 6.10 2.13 7.73
N HIS A 116 5.22 3.08 8.00
CA HIS A 116 5.14 4.35 7.29
C HIS A 116 6.47 5.10 7.31
N GLY A 117 7.08 5.24 8.49
CA GLY A 117 8.36 5.93 8.64
C GLY A 117 9.50 5.24 7.91
N GLN A 118 9.61 3.91 8.01
CA GLN A 118 10.64 3.12 7.34
C GLN A 118 10.54 3.17 5.82
N ASN A 119 9.33 3.29 5.28
CA ASN A 119 9.03 3.20 3.85
C ASN A 119 8.80 4.57 3.17
N GLN A 120 9.04 5.71 3.86
CA GLN A 120 8.88 7.05 3.29
C GLN A 120 9.59 7.23 1.94
N HIS A 121 10.79 6.67 1.79
CA HIS A 121 11.56 6.73 0.56
C HIS A 121 10.89 6.09 -0.65
N LYS A 122 9.90 5.22 -0.43
CA LYS A 122 9.10 4.62 -1.51
C LYS A 122 7.95 5.53 -1.95
N MET A 123 7.38 6.28 -1.01
CA MET A 123 6.17 7.09 -1.17
C MET A 123 6.47 8.51 -1.66
N GLN A 124 7.70 8.98 -1.47
CA GLN A 124 8.12 10.33 -1.83
C GLN A 124 8.82 10.34 -3.19
N PRO A 125 8.76 11.46 -3.93
CA PRO A 125 9.57 11.65 -5.11
C PRO A 125 11.05 11.40 -4.81
N ILE A 126 11.81 10.95 -5.82
CA ILE A 126 13.25 10.74 -5.69
C ILE A 126 13.91 12.10 -5.38
N PRO A 127 14.69 12.20 -4.28
CA PRO A 127 15.39 13.44 -3.96
C PRO A 127 16.38 13.83 -5.07
N VAL A 128 16.32 15.07 -5.49
CA VAL A 128 17.24 15.63 -6.49
C VAL A 128 18.21 16.58 -5.79
N CYS A 129 19.51 16.41 -6.07
CA CYS A 129 20.51 17.37 -5.62
C CYS A 129 20.41 18.65 -6.47
N GLU A 130 20.00 19.74 -5.85
CA GLU A 130 19.99 21.05 -6.51
C GLU A 130 21.39 21.64 -6.50
N ILE A 131 21.92 21.92 -7.68
CA ILE A 131 23.24 22.53 -7.84
C ILE A 131 23.05 24.04 -7.91
N PRO A 132 23.72 24.82 -7.02
CA PRO A 132 23.67 26.27 -7.07
C PRO A 132 24.10 26.82 -8.44
N ALA A 133 23.43 27.88 -8.90
CA ALA A 133 23.68 28.46 -10.23
C ALA A 133 25.03 29.24 -10.32
N ASP A 134 25.67 29.47 -9.18
CA ASP A 134 26.92 30.24 -9.03
C ASP A 134 28.16 29.35 -8.79
N LEU A 135 28.06 28.05 -9.10
CA LEU A 135 29.19 27.11 -9.09
C LEU A 135 30.08 27.29 -10.32
#